data_ce1056076ecd383f282b527d5dd97e56
#
_entry.id   ce1056076ecd383f282b527d5dd97e56
#
_cell.length_a   1.000
_cell.length_b   1.000
_cell.length_c   1.000
_cell.angle_alpha   90.00
_cell.angle_beta   90.00
_cell.angle_gamma   90.00
#
_symmetry.space_group_name_H-M   'P 1'
#
loop_
_entity.id
_entity.type
_entity.pdbx_description
1 polymer ?
#
loop_
_entity_poly.entity_id
_entity_poly.type
_entity_poly.pdbx_seq_one_letter_code
_entity_poly.pdbx_strand_id
1 'polypeptide(L)'
;MKRGLTAQEHRELGAVLKEARRLLLEAAAQSRVYRGVSQELFEIADSLISPRTFLEKRLIALVGDDDWVREIYFGELAEEEV
;
A
#
# COMPACT_ATOMS: atom_id res chain seq x y z
N MET A 1 26.45 -5.65 6.88
CA MET A 1 26.01 -4.60 5.99
C MET A 1 24.56 -4.75 5.59
N LYS A 2 23.87 -3.66 5.56
CA LYS A 2 22.46 -3.70 5.26
C LYS A 2 22.22 -3.52 3.79
N ARG A 3 21.39 -4.33 3.20
CA ARG A 3 21.03 -4.14 1.82
C ARG A 3 19.55 -3.81 1.70
N GLY A 4 19.21 -3.10 0.64
CA GLY A 4 17.82 -2.80 0.40
C GLY A 4 17.07 -4.01 -0.12
N LEU A 5 15.79 -3.80 -0.36
CA LEU A 5 14.95 -4.85 -0.92
C LEU A 5 15.26 -5.06 -2.40
N THR A 6 15.11 -6.30 -2.85
CA THR A 6 15.18 -6.58 -4.28
C THR A 6 13.88 -6.16 -4.94
N ALA A 7 13.87 -6.12 -6.28
CA ALA A 7 12.66 -5.77 -7.01
C ALA A 7 11.54 -6.75 -6.66
N GLN A 8 11.86 -8.03 -6.54
CA GLN A 8 10.85 -9.02 -6.20
C GLN A 8 10.29 -8.79 -4.80
N GLU A 9 11.17 -8.45 -3.86
CA GLU A 9 10.71 -8.15 -2.50
C GLU A 9 9.83 -6.91 -2.47
N HIS A 10 10.14 -5.92 -3.30
CA HIS A 10 9.27 -4.75 -3.42
C HIS A 10 7.89 -5.13 -3.94
N ARG A 11 7.82 -6.03 -4.92
CA ARG A 11 6.55 -6.47 -5.46
C ARG A 11 5.70 -7.15 -4.39
N GLU A 12 6.35 -8.00 -3.59
CA GLU A 12 5.64 -8.70 -2.54
C GLU A 12 5.16 -7.74 -1.46
N LEU A 13 6.01 -6.81 -1.09
CA LEU A 13 5.64 -5.84 -0.07
C LEU A 13 4.52 -4.93 -0.56
N GLY A 14 4.59 -4.53 -1.83
CA GLY A 14 3.53 -3.70 -2.40
C GLY A 14 2.18 -4.39 -2.34
N ALA A 15 2.15 -5.68 -2.66
CA ALA A 15 0.91 -6.43 -2.60
C ALA A 15 0.37 -6.50 -1.18
N VAL A 16 1.27 -6.71 -0.20
CA VAL A 16 0.87 -6.78 1.20
C VAL A 16 0.30 -5.44 1.65
N LEU A 17 0.93 -4.34 1.28
CA LEU A 17 0.45 -3.03 1.71
C LEU A 17 -0.88 -2.66 1.07
N LYS A 18 -1.08 -3.03 -0.19
CA LYS A 18 -2.37 -2.81 -0.82
C LYS A 18 -3.46 -3.62 -0.12
N GLU A 19 -3.16 -4.85 0.21
CA GLU A 19 -4.12 -5.70 0.91
C GLU A 19 -4.41 -5.16 2.30
N ALA A 20 -3.38 -4.69 2.99
CA ALA A 20 -3.57 -4.12 4.32
C ALA A 20 -4.51 -2.92 4.27
N ARG A 21 -4.32 -2.05 3.27
CA ARG A 21 -5.21 -0.89 3.13
C ARG A 21 -6.63 -1.33 2.84
N ARG A 22 -6.79 -2.30 1.97
CA ARG A 22 -8.12 -2.82 1.64
C ARG A 22 -8.81 -3.37 2.88
N LEU A 23 -8.07 -4.13 3.69
CA LEU A 23 -8.66 -4.70 4.89
C LEU A 23 -9.02 -3.64 5.91
N LEU A 24 -8.20 -2.59 6.02
CA LEU A 24 -8.51 -1.51 6.94
C LEU A 24 -9.78 -0.77 6.52
N LEU A 25 -9.93 -0.55 5.21
CA LEU A 25 -11.13 0.10 4.70
C LEU A 25 -12.37 -0.77 4.91
N GLU A 26 -12.20 -2.07 4.73
CA GLU A 26 -13.29 -3.01 4.98
C GLU A 26 -13.69 -2.99 6.45
N ALA A 27 -12.69 -2.99 7.34
CA ALA A 27 -12.97 -2.93 8.78
C ALA A 27 -13.67 -1.62 9.15
N ALA A 28 -13.25 -0.53 8.52
CA ALA A 28 -13.89 0.75 8.77
C ALA A 28 -15.36 0.72 8.38
N ALA A 29 -15.65 0.09 7.24
CA ALA A 29 -17.04 -0.02 6.80
C ALA A 29 -17.86 -0.88 7.75
N GLN A 30 -17.26 -1.97 8.24
CA GLN A 30 -17.96 -2.88 9.13
C GLN A 30 -18.21 -2.26 10.51
N SER A 31 -17.35 -1.36 10.92
CA SER A 31 -17.46 -0.74 12.25
C SER A 31 -18.17 0.60 12.21
N ARG A 32 -18.96 0.83 11.17
CA ARG A 32 -19.59 2.13 10.98
C ARG A 32 -20.46 2.54 12.15
N VAL A 33 -21.04 1.59 12.84
CA VAL A 33 -21.89 1.89 13.98
C VAL A 33 -21.09 2.53 15.12
N TYR A 34 -19.79 2.33 15.12
CA TYR A 34 -18.90 2.95 16.10
C TYR A 34 -18.06 4.00 15.37
N ARG A 35 -18.60 5.21 15.28
CA ARG A 35 -18.01 6.23 14.42
C ARG A 35 -16.56 6.55 14.76
N GLY A 36 -16.22 6.56 16.04
CA GLY A 36 -14.85 6.84 16.43
C GLY A 36 -13.90 5.79 15.91
N VAL A 37 -14.29 4.51 15.99
CA VAL A 37 -13.46 3.41 15.51
C VAL A 37 -13.33 3.48 14.00
N SER A 38 -14.45 3.70 13.32
CA SER A 38 -14.43 3.77 11.85
C SER A 38 -13.53 4.89 11.37
N GLN A 39 -13.63 6.07 12.01
CA GLN A 39 -12.80 7.21 11.64
C GLN A 39 -11.33 6.91 11.85
N GLU A 40 -11.01 6.27 12.96
CA GLU A 40 -9.62 5.93 13.26
C GLU A 40 -9.06 4.96 12.21
N LEU A 41 -9.87 4.00 11.81
CA LEU A 41 -9.41 3.03 10.80
C LEU A 41 -9.18 3.68 9.44
N PHE A 42 -10.04 4.65 9.07
CA PHE A 42 -9.81 5.41 7.85
C PHE A 42 -8.49 6.17 7.93
N GLU A 43 -8.21 6.77 9.09
CA GLU A 43 -6.98 7.53 9.25
C GLU A 43 -5.75 6.63 9.16
N ILE A 44 -5.84 5.44 9.72
CA ILE A 44 -4.73 4.49 9.63
C ILE A 44 -4.52 4.08 8.19
N ALA A 45 -5.61 3.81 7.46
CA ALA A 45 -5.49 3.45 6.05
C ALA A 45 -4.83 4.56 5.25
N ASP A 46 -5.21 5.81 5.51
CA ASP A 46 -4.61 6.95 4.81
C ASP A 46 -3.14 7.11 5.16
N SER A 47 -2.76 6.78 6.38
CA SER A 47 -1.38 6.96 6.82
C SER A 47 -0.43 6.01 6.09
N LEU A 48 -0.94 4.99 5.43
CA LEU A 48 -0.09 4.07 4.67
C LEU A 48 0.55 4.73 3.45
N ILE A 49 0.07 5.91 3.07
CA ILE A 49 0.66 6.60 1.92
C ILE A 49 2.12 6.96 2.19
N SER A 50 2.45 7.26 3.43
CA SER A 50 3.81 7.68 3.77
C SER A 50 4.84 6.56 3.53
N PRO A 51 4.69 5.37 4.12
CA PRO A 51 5.64 4.31 3.83
C PRO A 51 5.61 3.86 2.37
N ARG A 52 4.45 3.91 1.73
CA ARG A 52 4.37 3.51 0.32
C ARG A 52 5.17 4.47 -0.55
N THR A 53 5.07 5.77 -0.27
CA THR A 53 5.83 6.76 -1.03
C THR A 53 7.33 6.56 -0.83
N PHE A 54 7.75 6.31 0.39
CA PHE A 54 9.15 6.08 0.68
C PHE A 54 9.66 4.86 -0.08
N LEU A 55 8.89 3.77 -0.03
CA LEU A 55 9.31 2.54 -0.67
C LEU A 55 9.32 2.66 -2.18
N GLU A 56 8.37 3.40 -2.73
CA GLU A 56 8.36 3.61 -4.17
C GLU A 56 9.61 4.34 -4.63
N LYS A 57 10.03 5.34 -3.86
CA LYS A 57 11.24 6.06 -4.21
C LYS A 57 12.46 5.16 -4.16
N ARG A 58 12.51 4.25 -3.20
CA ARG A 58 13.61 3.30 -3.12
C ARG A 58 13.60 2.35 -4.31
N LEU A 59 12.42 1.93 -4.72
CA LEU A 59 12.31 1.04 -5.87
C LEU A 59 12.74 1.74 -7.15
N ILE A 60 12.33 3.00 -7.31
CA ILE A 60 12.74 3.79 -8.48
C ILE A 60 14.25 3.93 -8.51
N ALA A 61 14.87 4.13 -7.35
CA ALA A 61 16.33 4.23 -7.30
C ALA A 61 16.99 2.92 -7.70
N LEU A 62 16.30 1.81 -7.49
CA LEU A 62 16.86 0.50 -7.79
C LEU A 62 16.72 0.14 -9.27
N VAL A 63 15.55 0.36 -9.86
CA VAL A 63 15.25 -0.16 -11.20
C VAL A 63 14.86 0.90 -12.21
N GLY A 64 14.71 2.15 -11.79
CA GLY A 64 14.32 3.21 -12.71
C GLY A 64 12.86 3.55 -12.63
N ASP A 65 12.49 4.70 -13.19
CA ASP A 65 11.14 5.23 -13.14
C ASP A 65 10.36 4.73 -14.35
N ASP A 66 9.50 3.74 -14.13
CA ASP A 66 8.72 3.14 -15.19
C ASP A 66 7.30 2.96 -14.67
N ASP A 67 6.35 2.78 -15.60
CA ASP A 67 4.95 2.66 -15.21
C ASP A 67 4.70 1.49 -14.26
N TRP A 68 5.31 0.33 -14.56
CA TRP A 68 5.08 -0.84 -13.72
C TRP A 68 5.61 -0.64 -12.31
N VAL A 69 6.66 0.19 -12.17
CA VAL A 69 7.24 0.47 -10.86
C VAL A 69 6.23 1.23 -9.99
N ARG A 70 5.57 2.21 -10.60
CA ARG A 70 4.61 3.01 -9.86
C ARG A 70 3.41 2.19 -9.42
N GLU A 71 3.05 1.17 -10.19
CA GLU A 71 1.89 0.36 -9.87
C GLU A 71 2.13 -0.58 -8.71
N ILE A 72 3.39 -0.86 -8.38
CA ILE A 72 3.68 -1.82 -7.31
C ILE A 72 3.10 -1.34 -5.99
N TYR A 73 3.24 -0.08 -5.66
CA TYR A 73 2.75 0.44 -4.38
C TYR A 73 1.44 1.19 -4.49
N PHE A 74 1.16 1.79 -5.63
CA PHE A 74 -0.01 2.66 -5.77
C PHE A 74 -0.98 2.22 -6.86
N GLY A 75 -0.66 1.16 -7.59
CA GLY A 75 -1.58 0.65 -8.58
C GLY A 75 -2.77 -0.03 -7.92
N GLU A 76 -3.81 -0.24 -8.71
CA GLU A 76 -5.00 -0.91 -8.20
C GLU A 76 -4.82 -2.40 -8.22
N LEU A 77 -5.53 -3.07 -7.34
CA LEU A 77 -5.53 -4.52 -7.35
C LEU A 77 -6.28 -5.00 -8.60
N ALA A 78 -5.75 -6.06 -9.20
CA ALA A 78 -6.28 -6.53 -10.47
C ALA A 78 -7.77 -6.88 -10.38
N GLU A 79 -8.18 -7.43 -9.29
CA GLU A 79 -9.56 -7.88 -9.13
C GLU A 79 -10.54 -6.72 -9.11
N GLU A 80 -10.06 -5.52 -8.91
CA GLU A 80 -10.95 -4.37 -8.86
C GLU A 80 -11.39 -3.91 -10.22
N GLU A 81 -10.80 -4.45 -11.24
CA GLU A 81 -11.13 -4.05 -12.59
C GLU A 81 -12.36 -4.69 -13.12
N VAL A 82 -12.85 -5.64 -12.42
CA VAL A 82 -13.99 -6.39 -12.95
C VAL A 82 -15.24 -5.56 -12.99
#